data_894f91b3bd76ae6815e8748593f3e00c
#
_entry.id   894f91b3bd76ae6815e8748593f3e00c
#
_cell.length_a   1.000
_cell.length_b   1.000
_cell.length_c   1.000
_cell.angle_alpha   90.00
_cell.angle_beta   90.00
_cell.angle_gamma   90.00
#
_symmetry.space_group_name_H-M   'P 1'
#
loop_
_entity.id
_entity.type
_entity.pdbx_description
1 polymer ?
#
loop_
_entity_poly.entity_id
_entity_poly.type
_entity_poly.pdbx_seq_one_letter_code
_entity_poly.pdbx_strand_id
1 'polypeptide(L)'
;MPFTADFETTGETNLEKDGCVRVWLWSLVNCNTREEWYGTTIESFIDELKAQKCDYVFFHNLRFDGSFLLNWLVDNGWIYGTHYTCIIDKLNVWYEILLNLGFACRIWDSAKKYPGCSVQDVAELYGIKGKEEKPNFDIYRPIDYQPTEEEIEYCLQDSRIIAYAIKEDWDNGYKGMTLSSDAFKEVKESIGGYMGWRKHMPKLTKEMDKFCRRSYKGGWVYCNPKYQGKVIEDVNVYDVNSLYPYVMETKPLPVGKPFPGPPNKGELYIVKFTTEFSLKPKHFPTIQVKHSMHYSETEYIKETVEPLELTLTSVDYELFHKHYEVYYERDHKY
;
A
#
# COMPACT_ATOMS: atom_id res chain seq x y z
N MET A 1 7.49 1.52 23.16
CA MET A 1 8.20 0.26 22.81
C MET A 1 7.35 -0.54 21.85
N PRO A 2 7.93 -1.29 20.87
CA PRO A 2 7.13 -2.11 19.97
C PRO A 2 6.81 -3.47 20.59
N PHE A 3 5.60 -3.94 20.29
CA PHE A 3 5.08 -5.25 20.59
C PHE A 3 4.55 -5.88 19.31
N THR A 4 4.36 -7.18 19.30
CA THR A 4 3.66 -7.91 18.24
C THR A 4 2.54 -8.73 18.86
N ALA A 5 1.48 -8.93 18.10
CA ALA A 5 0.33 -9.70 18.55
C ALA A 5 -0.27 -10.51 17.40
N ASP A 6 -0.98 -11.55 17.75
CA ASP A 6 -1.75 -12.41 16.85
C ASP A 6 -3.03 -12.88 17.50
N PHE A 7 -4.08 -13.13 16.70
CA PHE A 7 -5.36 -13.65 17.16
C PHE A 7 -5.66 -14.98 16.48
N GLU A 8 -5.98 -15.97 17.29
CA GLU A 8 -6.56 -17.22 16.82
C GLU A 8 -8.08 -17.18 16.91
N THR A 9 -8.73 -17.57 15.83
CA THR A 9 -10.20 -17.51 15.72
C THR A 9 -10.81 -18.90 15.58
N THR A 10 -12.05 -19.06 16.05
CA THR A 10 -12.82 -20.29 15.82
C THR A 10 -13.17 -20.44 14.34
N GLY A 11 -13.32 -21.69 13.88
CA GLY A 11 -13.60 -22.04 12.48
C GLY A 11 -15.08 -22.28 12.17
N GLU A 12 -15.33 -22.96 11.04
CA GLU A 12 -16.67 -23.29 10.54
C GLU A 12 -17.52 -24.09 11.54
N THR A 13 -16.91 -25.03 12.27
CA THR A 13 -17.60 -25.83 13.28
C THR A 13 -18.25 -24.97 14.37
N ASN A 14 -17.63 -23.88 14.79
CA ASN A 14 -18.24 -22.94 15.72
C ASN A 14 -19.28 -22.06 15.04
N LEU A 15 -19.05 -21.64 13.79
CA LEU A 15 -20.03 -20.87 13.04
C LEU A 15 -21.34 -21.64 12.87
N GLU A 16 -21.28 -22.95 12.59
CA GLU A 16 -22.46 -23.82 12.48
C GLU A 16 -23.19 -23.99 13.80
N LYS A 17 -22.46 -24.11 14.92
CA LYS A 17 -23.06 -24.38 16.24
C LYS A 17 -23.46 -23.13 16.99
N ASP A 18 -22.63 -22.11 16.98
CA ASP A 18 -22.78 -20.90 17.79
C ASP A 18 -23.32 -19.71 16.97
N GLY A 19 -23.37 -19.83 15.63
CA GLY A 19 -23.78 -18.77 14.71
C GLY A 19 -22.76 -17.63 14.56
N CYS A 20 -21.57 -17.76 15.14
CA CYS A 20 -20.51 -16.74 15.07
C CYS A 20 -19.10 -17.33 15.12
N VAL A 21 -18.15 -16.58 14.56
CA VAL A 21 -16.71 -16.80 14.72
C VAL A 21 -16.20 -15.78 15.73
N ARG A 22 -15.34 -16.22 16.64
CA ARG A 22 -14.77 -15.35 17.69
C ARG A 22 -13.28 -15.60 17.88
N VAL A 23 -12.59 -14.62 18.45
CA VAL A 23 -11.24 -14.79 18.99
C VAL A 23 -11.33 -15.68 20.24
N TRP A 24 -10.51 -16.72 20.31
CA TRP A 24 -10.46 -17.66 21.44
C TRP A 24 -9.06 -17.74 22.05
N LEU A 25 -8.05 -17.20 21.39
CA LEU A 25 -6.69 -17.07 21.89
C LEU A 25 -6.05 -15.83 21.26
N TRP A 26 -5.27 -15.10 22.04
CA TRP A 26 -4.39 -14.04 21.56
C TRP A 26 -3.00 -14.19 22.18
N SER A 27 -2.00 -13.70 21.46
CA SER A 27 -0.63 -13.58 21.94
C SER A 27 -0.17 -12.12 21.87
N LEU A 28 0.75 -11.74 22.77
CA LEU A 28 1.43 -10.45 22.79
C LEU A 28 2.90 -10.68 23.17
N VAL A 29 3.82 -10.15 22.38
CA VAL A 29 5.26 -10.30 22.61
C VAL A 29 5.92 -8.95 22.60
N ASN A 30 6.71 -8.64 23.63
CA ASN A 30 7.55 -7.45 23.66
C ASN A 30 8.77 -7.65 22.76
N CYS A 31 8.94 -6.83 21.73
CA CYS A 31 10.04 -7.00 20.78
C CYS A 31 11.42 -6.84 21.43
N ASN A 32 11.55 -6.06 22.51
CA ASN A 32 12.83 -5.78 23.16
C ASN A 32 13.17 -6.78 24.26
N THR A 33 12.24 -7.02 25.20
CA THR A 33 12.48 -7.88 26.37
C THR A 33 12.21 -9.35 26.11
N ARG A 34 11.42 -9.66 25.06
CA ARG A 34 10.92 -10.99 24.72
C ARG A 34 9.95 -11.55 25.77
N GLU A 35 9.44 -10.71 26.65
CA GLU A 35 8.34 -11.09 27.53
C GLU A 35 7.08 -11.36 26.71
N GLU A 36 6.31 -12.34 27.15
CA GLU A 36 5.19 -12.91 26.40
C GLU A 36 3.95 -13.00 27.27
N TRP A 37 2.82 -12.69 26.66
CA TRP A 37 1.50 -12.79 27.30
C TRP A 37 0.54 -13.45 26.33
N TYR A 38 -0.48 -14.07 26.87
CA TYR A 38 -1.59 -14.65 26.12
C TYR A 38 -2.89 -14.59 26.92
N GLY A 39 -3.99 -14.73 26.26
CA GLY A 39 -5.32 -14.80 26.87
C GLY A 39 -6.39 -15.18 25.87
N THR A 40 -7.62 -15.25 26.32
CA THR A 40 -8.69 -15.91 25.56
C THR A 40 -9.81 -14.96 25.09
N THR A 41 -9.73 -13.67 25.44
CA THR A 41 -10.76 -12.69 25.07
C THR A 41 -10.14 -11.37 24.62
N ILE A 42 -10.83 -10.66 23.72
CA ILE A 42 -10.38 -9.32 23.29
C ILE A 42 -10.36 -8.33 24.47
N GLU A 43 -11.27 -8.47 25.42
CA GLU A 43 -11.28 -7.65 26.62
C GLU A 43 -9.95 -7.79 27.40
N SER A 44 -9.53 -9.03 27.69
CA SER A 44 -8.25 -9.29 28.36
C SER A 44 -7.04 -8.82 27.54
N PHE A 45 -7.11 -8.84 26.20
CA PHE A 45 -6.10 -8.26 25.32
C PHE A 45 -5.99 -6.74 25.53
N ILE A 46 -7.12 -6.03 25.52
CA ILE A 46 -7.15 -4.58 25.76
C ILE A 46 -6.60 -4.23 27.15
N ASP A 47 -6.91 -5.03 28.16
CA ASP A 47 -6.39 -4.81 29.51
C ASP A 47 -4.89 -5.06 29.59
N GLU A 48 -4.36 -6.06 28.86
CA GLU A 48 -2.92 -6.29 28.77
C GLU A 48 -2.21 -5.16 28.03
N LEU A 49 -2.79 -4.62 26.95
CA LEU A 49 -2.25 -3.43 26.27
C LEU A 49 -2.10 -2.23 27.23
N LYS A 50 -3.06 -2.05 28.13
CA LYS A 50 -3.00 -0.99 29.16
C LYS A 50 -1.94 -1.28 30.22
N ALA A 51 -1.87 -2.52 30.71
CA ALA A 51 -0.93 -2.96 31.74
C ALA A 51 0.52 -2.78 31.28
N GLN A 52 0.83 -3.17 30.05
CA GLN A 52 2.16 -3.09 29.44
C GLN A 52 2.45 -1.72 28.81
N LYS A 53 1.47 -0.79 28.76
CA LYS A 53 1.58 0.53 28.13
C LYS A 53 2.13 0.45 26.69
N CYS A 54 1.49 -0.38 25.87
CA CYS A 54 1.92 -0.66 24.51
C CYS A 54 1.73 0.56 23.60
N ASP A 55 2.83 1.25 23.23
CA ASP A 55 2.77 2.39 22.29
C ASP A 55 2.54 1.93 20.85
N TYR A 56 3.16 0.81 20.48
CA TYR A 56 3.09 0.21 19.14
C TYR A 56 2.86 -1.29 19.24
N VAL A 57 1.88 -1.79 18.51
CA VAL A 57 1.59 -3.22 18.40
C VAL A 57 1.50 -3.59 16.93
N PHE A 58 2.18 -4.64 16.52
CA PHE A 58 2.16 -5.09 15.14
C PHE A 58 1.39 -6.40 15.02
N PHE A 59 0.39 -6.42 14.15
CA PHE A 59 -0.22 -7.64 13.64
C PHE A 59 0.27 -7.93 12.22
N HIS A 60 0.35 -9.18 11.84
CA HIS A 60 0.69 -9.53 10.46
C HIS A 60 -0.59 -9.81 9.67
N ASN A 61 -0.92 -8.94 8.69
CA ASN A 61 -2.20 -8.89 8.00
C ASN A 61 -3.35 -8.39 8.91
N LEU A 62 -3.15 -7.22 9.51
CA LEU A 62 -4.09 -6.55 10.43
C LEU A 62 -5.56 -6.56 9.97
N ARG A 63 -5.82 -6.65 8.67
CA ARG A 63 -7.19 -6.73 8.17
C ARG A 63 -7.97 -7.87 8.81
N PHE A 64 -7.34 -9.03 9.03
CA PHE A 64 -8.00 -10.18 9.63
C PHE A 64 -8.28 -9.91 11.12
N ASP A 65 -7.25 -9.74 11.90
CA ASP A 65 -7.35 -9.56 13.37
C ASP A 65 -8.04 -8.27 13.75
N GLY A 66 -7.72 -7.20 13.02
CA GLY A 66 -8.31 -5.88 13.22
C GLY A 66 -9.82 -5.85 13.00
N SER A 67 -10.37 -6.74 12.17
CA SER A 67 -11.83 -6.83 11.97
C SER A 67 -12.54 -7.30 13.24
N PHE A 68 -11.98 -8.27 13.95
CA PHE A 68 -12.50 -8.74 15.24
C PHE A 68 -12.36 -7.67 16.32
N LEU A 69 -11.20 -7.00 16.35
CA LEU A 69 -10.96 -5.92 17.28
C LEU A 69 -11.95 -4.76 17.08
N LEU A 70 -12.11 -4.28 15.84
CA LEU A 70 -13.04 -3.18 15.54
C LEU A 70 -14.48 -3.55 15.85
N ASN A 71 -14.90 -4.78 15.54
CA ASN A 71 -16.24 -5.26 15.87
C ASN A 71 -16.45 -5.23 17.38
N TRP A 72 -15.51 -5.78 18.15
CA TRP A 72 -15.56 -5.74 19.61
C TRP A 72 -15.62 -4.31 20.17
N LEU A 73 -14.83 -3.38 19.62
CA LEU A 73 -14.84 -1.96 20.04
C LEU A 73 -16.24 -1.35 19.85
N VAL A 74 -16.86 -1.58 18.70
CA VAL A 74 -18.19 -1.07 18.37
C VAL A 74 -19.24 -1.68 19.31
N ASP A 75 -19.23 -2.99 19.51
CA ASP A 75 -20.18 -3.71 20.34
C ASP A 75 -20.08 -3.31 21.83
N ASN A 76 -18.88 -2.89 22.28
CA ASN A 76 -18.65 -2.42 23.64
C ASN A 76 -18.71 -0.88 23.78
N GLY A 77 -19.36 -0.21 22.82
CA GLY A 77 -19.69 1.22 22.91
C GLY A 77 -18.50 2.18 22.75
N TRP A 78 -17.40 1.72 22.16
CA TRP A 78 -16.29 2.63 21.82
C TRP A 78 -16.67 3.54 20.66
N ILE A 79 -16.32 4.83 20.77
CA ILE A 79 -16.74 5.86 19.84
C ILE A 79 -15.57 6.21 18.91
N TYR A 80 -15.80 6.07 17.61
CA TYR A 80 -14.85 6.52 16.58
C TYR A 80 -14.53 8.01 16.68
N GLY A 81 -13.28 8.38 16.53
CA GLY A 81 -12.80 9.76 16.68
C GLY A 81 -12.55 10.19 18.12
N THR A 82 -13.03 9.44 19.12
CA THR A 82 -12.81 9.70 20.57
C THR A 82 -11.96 8.63 21.22
N HIS A 83 -12.40 7.38 21.11
CA HIS A 83 -11.76 6.23 21.73
C HIS A 83 -10.81 5.51 20.77
N TYR A 84 -11.10 5.55 19.48
CA TYR A 84 -10.25 4.99 18.45
C TYR A 84 -10.39 5.72 17.10
N THR A 85 -9.39 5.57 16.24
CA THR A 85 -9.42 5.94 14.82
C THR A 85 -8.75 4.87 13.99
N CYS A 86 -9.00 4.87 12.66
CA CYS A 86 -8.41 3.89 11.74
C CYS A 86 -7.87 4.58 10.50
N ILE A 87 -6.80 4.05 9.94
CA ILE A 87 -6.33 4.35 8.58
C ILE A 87 -6.58 3.12 7.72
N ILE A 88 -7.70 3.14 6.99
CA ILE A 88 -8.12 2.09 6.05
C ILE A 88 -8.38 2.78 4.71
N ASP A 89 -7.55 2.47 3.69
CA ASP A 89 -7.66 3.08 2.35
C ASP A 89 -8.75 2.39 1.52
N LYS A 90 -8.79 1.06 1.58
CA LYS A 90 -9.76 0.21 0.88
C LYS A 90 -10.12 -0.99 1.74
N LEU A 91 -11.16 -1.73 1.35
CA LEU A 91 -11.61 -2.94 2.05
C LEU A 91 -10.46 -3.89 2.45
N ASN A 92 -9.43 -3.98 1.62
CA ASN A 92 -8.29 -4.89 1.80
C ASN A 92 -6.98 -4.20 2.17
N VAL A 93 -6.98 -2.89 2.44
CA VAL A 93 -5.75 -2.12 2.65
C VAL A 93 -5.85 -1.37 3.98
N TRP A 94 -5.46 -2.06 5.04
CA TRP A 94 -5.45 -1.57 6.40
C TRP A 94 -4.03 -1.18 6.80
N TYR A 95 -3.87 -0.10 7.53
CA TYR A 95 -2.57 0.42 7.97
C TYR A 95 -2.49 0.56 9.48
N GLU A 96 -3.49 1.19 10.10
CA GLU A 96 -3.46 1.52 11.52
C GLU A 96 -4.85 1.43 12.15
N ILE A 97 -4.91 0.90 13.38
CA ILE A 97 -5.97 1.18 14.35
C ILE A 97 -5.27 1.90 15.51
N LEU A 98 -5.69 3.13 15.81
CA LEU A 98 -5.19 3.90 16.94
C LEU A 98 -6.20 3.84 18.06
N LEU A 99 -5.80 3.31 19.22
CA LEU A 99 -6.61 3.27 20.44
C LEU A 99 -6.18 4.37 21.42
N ASN A 100 -7.14 5.02 22.04
CA ASN A 100 -6.92 5.92 23.17
C ASN A 100 -7.20 5.16 24.47
N LEU A 101 -6.15 4.63 25.08
CA LEU A 101 -6.19 3.87 26.35
C LEU A 101 -5.80 4.73 27.56
N GLY A 102 -5.91 6.08 27.48
CA GLY A 102 -5.27 7.04 28.36
C GLY A 102 -3.87 7.41 27.85
N PHE A 103 -3.39 6.74 26.87
CA PHE A 103 -2.22 6.99 26.04
C PHE A 103 -2.54 6.49 24.61
N ALA A 104 -1.73 6.88 23.64
CA ALA A 104 -1.90 6.47 22.25
C ALA A 104 -1.28 5.08 22.02
N CYS A 105 -2.11 4.05 21.79
CA CYS A 105 -1.68 2.71 21.36
C CYS A 105 -1.91 2.58 19.86
N ARG A 106 -0.86 2.44 19.07
CA ARG A 106 -0.88 2.30 17.62
C ARG A 106 -0.77 0.84 17.22
N ILE A 107 -1.82 0.30 16.64
CA ILE A 107 -1.84 -1.06 16.10
C ILE A 107 -1.58 -0.98 14.60
N TRP A 108 -0.46 -1.49 14.15
CA TRP A 108 0.03 -1.41 12.78
C TRP A 108 0.04 -2.76 12.07
N ASP A 109 -0.11 -2.72 10.74
CA ASP A 109 0.00 -3.90 9.88
C ASP A 109 1.46 -4.15 9.48
N SER A 110 2.10 -5.16 10.04
CA SER A 110 3.47 -5.54 9.67
C SER A 110 3.60 -6.03 8.22
N ALA A 111 2.52 -6.52 7.60
CA ALA A 111 2.52 -6.84 6.17
C ALA A 111 2.75 -5.61 5.27
N LYS A 112 2.69 -4.37 5.80
CA LYS A 112 3.10 -3.16 5.09
C LYS A 112 4.61 -2.90 5.18
N LYS A 113 5.29 -3.52 6.15
CA LYS A 113 6.76 -3.55 6.20
C LYS A 113 7.32 -4.71 5.39
N TYR A 114 6.62 -5.84 5.37
CA TYR A 114 6.98 -7.06 4.66
C TYR A 114 5.94 -7.39 3.57
N PRO A 115 5.84 -6.56 2.50
CA PRO A 115 4.78 -6.69 1.51
C PRO A 115 4.91 -8.00 0.72
N GLY A 116 3.82 -8.77 0.72
CA GLY A 116 3.76 -10.06 0.02
C GLY A 116 4.42 -11.24 0.75
N CYS A 117 4.97 -11.01 1.94
CA CYS A 117 5.54 -12.07 2.78
C CYS A 117 4.46 -12.64 3.73
N SER A 118 4.44 -13.93 3.88
CA SER A 118 3.80 -14.60 5.02
C SER A 118 4.70 -14.53 6.26
N VAL A 119 4.21 -14.90 7.44
CA VAL A 119 5.06 -14.99 8.65
C VAL A 119 6.22 -15.97 8.45
N GLN A 120 6.00 -17.06 7.69
CA GLN A 120 7.04 -18.01 7.33
C GLN A 120 8.12 -17.37 6.43
N ASP A 121 7.72 -16.59 5.42
CA ASP A 121 8.66 -15.88 4.56
C ASP A 121 9.48 -14.85 5.35
N VAL A 122 8.87 -14.19 6.34
CA VAL A 122 9.59 -13.30 7.26
C VAL A 122 10.61 -14.08 8.10
N ALA A 123 10.24 -15.26 8.60
CA ALA A 123 11.19 -16.11 9.32
C ALA A 123 12.41 -16.47 8.45
N GLU A 124 12.18 -16.85 7.20
CA GLU A 124 13.26 -17.17 6.26
C GLU A 124 14.13 -15.95 5.94
N LEU A 125 13.50 -14.78 5.72
CA LEU A 125 14.21 -13.53 5.44
C LEU A 125 15.20 -13.14 6.56
N TYR A 126 14.83 -13.38 7.81
CA TYR A 126 15.65 -13.07 8.98
C TYR A 126 16.48 -14.26 9.49
N GLY A 127 16.40 -15.41 8.82
CA GLY A 127 17.19 -16.61 9.18
C GLY A 127 16.81 -17.21 10.55
N ILE A 128 15.56 -17.10 10.95
CA ILE A 128 15.04 -17.63 12.22
C ILE A 128 14.17 -18.87 12.00
N LYS A 129 13.98 -19.67 13.04
CA LYS A 129 13.14 -20.87 12.98
C LYS A 129 11.72 -20.46 12.60
N GLY A 130 11.19 -21.06 11.54
CA GLY A 130 9.83 -20.84 11.05
C GLY A 130 8.75 -21.50 11.92
N LYS A 131 7.53 -21.50 11.40
CA LYS A 131 6.35 -22.07 12.07
C LYS A 131 6.51 -23.59 12.26
N GLU A 132 5.92 -24.09 13.34
CA GLU A 132 5.70 -25.50 13.58
C GLU A 132 4.41 -25.99 12.88
N GLU A 133 4.12 -27.30 12.98
CA GLU A 133 2.88 -27.84 12.39
C GLU A 133 1.65 -27.17 13.00
N LYS A 134 0.71 -26.84 12.11
CA LYS A 134 -0.51 -26.14 12.48
C LYS A 134 -1.42 -27.05 13.32
N PRO A 135 -1.88 -26.62 14.52
CA PRO A 135 -2.88 -27.36 15.28
C PRO A 135 -4.19 -27.54 14.48
N ASN A 136 -4.98 -28.53 14.84
CA ASN A 136 -6.29 -28.70 14.22
C ASN A 136 -7.25 -27.59 14.69
N PHE A 137 -7.54 -26.64 13.80
CA PHE A 137 -8.45 -25.51 14.08
C PHE A 137 -9.94 -25.86 13.89
N ASP A 138 -10.28 -26.97 13.23
CA ASP A 138 -11.67 -27.37 12.92
C ASP A 138 -12.36 -28.14 14.06
N ILE A 139 -11.93 -27.91 15.28
CA ILE A 139 -12.61 -28.43 16.46
C ILE A 139 -13.55 -27.39 17.06
N TYR A 140 -14.65 -27.85 17.63
CA TYR A 140 -15.55 -26.98 18.38
C TYR A 140 -14.90 -26.48 19.67
N ARG A 141 -14.83 -25.13 19.82
CA ARG A 141 -14.35 -24.50 21.06
C ARG A 141 -15.48 -23.74 21.72
N PRO A 142 -16.00 -24.19 22.89
CA PRO A 142 -16.98 -23.45 23.66
C PRO A 142 -16.42 -22.10 24.17
N ILE A 143 -17.29 -21.24 24.70
CA ILE A 143 -16.89 -19.88 25.15
C ILE A 143 -15.84 -19.93 26.27
N ASP A 144 -15.89 -20.95 27.12
CA ASP A 144 -14.99 -21.18 28.25
C ASP A 144 -13.82 -22.12 27.91
N TYR A 145 -13.58 -22.35 26.62
CA TYR A 145 -12.47 -23.19 26.16
C TYR A 145 -11.14 -22.71 26.72
N GLN A 146 -10.35 -23.63 27.25
CA GLN A 146 -9.00 -23.35 27.70
C GLN A 146 -8.00 -23.88 26.67
N PRO A 147 -7.13 -23.02 26.11
CA PRO A 147 -6.11 -23.42 25.15
C PRO A 147 -5.16 -24.46 25.73
N THR A 148 -4.71 -25.38 24.91
CA THR A 148 -3.62 -26.29 25.25
C THR A 148 -2.26 -25.58 25.18
N GLU A 149 -1.23 -26.15 25.79
CA GLU A 149 0.13 -25.61 25.70
C GLU A 149 0.64 -25.55 24.26
N GLU A 150 0.28 -26.54 23.42
CA GLU A 150 0.65 -26.56 22.00
C GLU A 150 -0.04 -25.44 21.22
N GLU A 151 -1.30 -25.14 21.50
CA GLU A 151 -2.03 -24.04 20.85
C GLU A 151 -1.47 -22.68 21.27
N ILE A 152 -1.13 -22.51 22.54
CA ILE A 152 -0.50 -21.29 23.05
C ILE A 152 0.87 -21.10 22.40
N GLU A 153 1.70 -22.14 22.35
CA GLU A 153 3.02 -22.09 21.74
C GLU A 153 2.94 -21.73 20.25
N TYR A 154 1.97 -22.30 19.52
CA TYR A 154 1.72 -22.00 18.14
C TYR A 154 1.37 -20.51 17.90
N CYS A 155 0.44 -19.96 18.68
CA CYS A 155 0.03 -18.57 18.60
C CYS A 155 1.20 -17.61 18.97
N LEU A 156 1.98 -17.95 19.99
CA LEU A 156 3.16 -17.19 20.39
C LEU A 156 4.25 -17.21 19.32
N GLN A 157 4.42 -18.32 18.60
CA GLN A 157 5.45 -18.46 17.59
C GLN A 157 5.30 -17.43 16.46
N ASP A 158 4.09 -17.17 15.99
CA ASP A 158 3.82 -16.16 14.97
C ASP A 158 4.21 -14.77 15.45
N SER A 159 3.81 -14.41 16.65
CA SER A 159 4.19 -13.14 17.28
C SER A 159 5.71 -13.03 17.52
N ARG A 160 6.40 -14.11 17.93
CA ARG A 160 7.86 -14.12 18.14
C ARG A 160 8.63 -13.85 16.85
N ILE A 161 8.22 -14.45 15.73
CA ILE A 161 8.84 -14.25 14.42
C ILE A 161 8.79 -12.77 14.04
N ILE A 162 7.59 -12.18 14.08
CA ILE A 162 7.41 -10.77 13.75
C ILE A 162 8.10 -9.86 14.77
N ALA A 163 8.12 -10.22 16.06
CA ALA A 163 8.83 -9.46 17.09
C ALA A 163 10.36 -9.41 16.85
N TYR A 164 10.92 -10.50 16.37
CA TYR A 164 12.34 -10.52 15.99
C TYR A 164 12.61 -9.57 14.83
N ALA A 165 11.84 -9.68 13.76
CA ALA A 165 12.00 -8.87 12.57
C ALA A 165 11.79 -7.36 12.85
N ILE A 166 10.75 -7.00 13.60
CA ILE A 166 10.49 -5.61 14.00
C ILE A 166 11.62 -5.06 14.88
N LYS A 167 12.17 -5.86 15.77
CA LYS A 167 13.31 -5.42 16.60
C LYS A 167 14.53 -5.12 15.76
N GLU A 168 14.91 -6.04 14.86
CA GLU A 168 16.04 -5.84 13.94
C GLU A 168 15.84 -4.57 13.09
N ASP A 169 14.67 -4.38 12.51
CA ASP A 169 14.34 -3.18 11.75
C ASP A 169 14.49 -1.91 12.60
N TRP A 170 13.95 -1.92 13.83
CA TRP A 170 13.97 -0.75 14.71
C TRP A 170 15.37 -0.41 15.21
N ASP A 171 16.20 -1.41 15.46
CA ASP A 171 17.60 -1.23 15.84
C ASP A 171 18.41 -0.62 14.69
N ASN A 172 18.08 -0.99 13.44
CA ASN A 172 18.64 -0.42 12.22
C ASN A 172 18.02 0.94 11.81
N GLY A 173 17.09 1.47 12.62
CA GLY A 173 16.47 2.77 12.39
C GLY A 173 15.24 2.79 11.49
N TYR A 174 14.78 1.63 11.01
CA TYR A 174 13.60 1.46 10.18
C TYR A 174 12.32 1.38 11.04
N LYS A 175 11.87 2.52 11.56
CA LYS A 175 10.74 2.65 12.51
C LYS A 175 9.43 3.10 11.84
N GLY A 176 9.40 3.14 10.52
CA GLY A 176 8.22 3.56 9.76
C GLY A 176 7.11 2.50 9.80
N MET A 177 5.88 2.95 9.57
CA MET A 177 4.72 2.08 9.48
C MET A 177 4.77 1.18 8.23
N THR A 178 5.46 1.62 7.18
CA THR A 178 5.53 0.90 5.90
C THR A 178 6.97 0.85 5.40
N LEU A 179 7.32 -0.17 4.61
CA LEU A 179 8.60 -0.25 3.90
C LEU A 179 8.88 1.01 3.08
N SER A 180 7.86 1.54 2.38
CA SER A 180 8.00 2.77 1.59
C SER A 180 8.33 4.00 2.43
N SER A 181 7.83 4.10 3.67
CA SER A 181 8.14 5.22 4.56
C SER A 181 9.58 5.17 5.07
N ASP A 182 10.12 3.97 5.31
CA ASP A 182 11.50 3.76 5.70
C ASP A 182 12.45 4.07 4.54
N ALA A 183 12.18 3.54 3.34
CA ALA A 183 12.92 3.86 2.12
C ALA A 183 12.92 5.37 1.82
N PHE A 184 11.77 6.03 1.99
CA PHE A 184 11.67 7.48 1.79
C PHE A 184 12.46 8.28 2.83
N LYS A 185 12.54 7.80 4.07
CA LYS A 185 13.39 8.39 5.11
C LYS A 185 14.86 8.30 4.70
N GLU A 186 15.31 7.13 4.27
CA GLU A 186 16.68 6.89 3.83
C GLU A 186 17.07 7.79 2.64
N VAL A 187 16.22 7.89 1.62
CA VAL A 187 16.43 8.83 0.51
C VAL A 187 16.53 10.27 0.99
N LYS A 188 15.68 10.70 1.92
CA LYS A 188 15.77 12.07 2.46
C LYS A 188 17.09 12.29 3.21
N GLU A 189 17.53 11.33 4.00
CA GLU A 189 18.78 11.41 4.75
C GLU A 189 19.99 11.48 3.80
N SER A 190 20.01 10.68 2.72
CA SER A 190 21.10 10.67 1.74
C SER A 190 21.29 12.00 0.99
N ILE A 191 20.25 12.81 0.85
CA ILE A 191 20.28 14.12 0.19
C ILE A 191 20.30 15.32 1.13
N GLY A 192 20.67 15.12 2.40
CA GLY A 192 20.79 16.19 3.40
C GLY A 192 19.53 16.44 4.23
N GLY A 193 18.71 15.40 4.45
CA GLY A 193 17.53 15.43 5.29
C GLY A 193 16.37 16.25 4.70
N TYR A 194 15.51 16.75 5.60
CA TYR A 194 14.33 17.51 5.19
C TYR A 194 14.68 18.77 4.37
N MET A 195 15.75 19.46 4.71
CA MET A 195 16.16 20.69 4.00
C MET A 195 16.70 20.35 2.60
N GLY A 196 17.51 19.29 2.48
CA GLY A 196 17.97 18.77 1.19
C GLY A 196 16.79 18.34 0.31
N TRP A 197 15.86 17.56 0.88
CA TRP A 197 14.63 17.20 0.19
C TRP A 197 13.84 18.40 -0.32
N ARG A 198 13.62 19.42 0.52
CA ARG A 198 12.88 20.64 0.14
C ARG A 198 13.57 21.45 -0.96
N LYS A 199 14.88 21.37 -1.07
CA LYS A 199 15.65 22.02 -2.15
C LYS A 199 15.41 21.30 -3.48
N HIS A 200 15.43 19.98 -3.49
CA HIS A 200 15.25 19.16 -4.70
C HIS A 200 13.78 18.98 -5.07
N MET A 201 12.91 18.85 -4.08
CA MET A 201 11.46 18.65 -4.23
C MET A 201 10.69 19.76 -3.50
N PRO A 202 10.69 20.98 -4.02
CA PRO A 202 9.99 22.10 -3.40
C PRO A 202 8.49 21.93 -3.47
N LYS A 203 7.77 22.49 -2.48
CA LYS A 203 6.31 22.51 -2.49
C LYS A 203 5.82 23.37 -3.66
N LEU A 204 4.95 22.80 -4.48
CA LEU A 204 4.30 23.51 -5.58
C LEU A 204 3.13 24.38 -5.08
N THR A 205 2.81 25.44 -5.83
CA THR A 205 1.53 26.13 -5.63
C THR A 205 0.37 25.23 -6.08
N LYS A 206 -0.84 25.54 -5.63
CA LYS A 206 -2.03 24.77 -6.04
C LYS A 206 -2.25 24.76 -7.56
N GLU A 207 -1.96 25.89 -8.20
CA GLU A 207 -2.11 26.04 -9.65
C GLU A 207 -1.06 25.19 -10.40
N MET A 208 0.21 25.25 -9.98
CA MET A 208 1.27 24.43 -10.56
C MET A 208 1.02 22.94 -10.34
N ASP A 209 0.64 22.53 -9.14
CA ASP A 209 0.29 21.13 -8.83
C ASP A 209 -0.87 20.66 -9.74
N LYS A 210 -1.94 21.47 -9.84
CA LYS A 210 -3.07 21.15 -10.72
C LYS A 210 -2.68 21.04 -12.19
N PHE A 211 -1.78 21.91 -12.67
CA PHE A 211 -1.27 21.86 -14.01
C PHE A 211 -0.45 20.58 -14.26
N CYS A 212 0.50 20.28 -13.39
CA CYS A 212 1.32 19.06 -13.47
C CYS A 212 0.45 17.77 -13.43
N ARG A 213 -0.54 17.74 -12.55
CA ARG A 213 -1.45 16.57 -12.44
C ARG A 213 -2.29 16.31 -13.68
N ARG A 214 -2.57 17.32 -14.50
CA ARG A 214 -3.28 17.13 -15.78
C ARG A 214 -2.49 16.27 -16.77
N SER A 215 -1.15 16.36 -16.74
CA SER A 215 -0.28 15.53 -17.59
C SER A 215 -0.07 14.12 -17.05
N TYR A 216 -0.45 13.85 -15.77
CA TYR A 216 -0.23 12.56 -15.14
C TYR A 216 -1.17 11.50 -15.69
N LYS A 217 -0.58 10.40 -16.15
CA LYS A 217 -1.28 9.22 -16.66
C LYS A 217 -0.76 7.97 -15.96
N GLY A 218 -1.59 6.94 -15.88
CA GLY A 218 -1.15 5.60 -15.52
C GLY A 218 -0.27 4.95 -16.60
N GLY A 219 0.18 3.74 -16.34
CA GLY A 219 0.88 2.95 -17.35
C GLY A 219 0.01 2.77 -18.60
N TRP A 220 0.66 2.70 -19.77
CA TRP A 220 -0.05 2.44 -21.01
C TRP A 220 -0.51 0.98 -21.05
N VAL A 221 -1.82 0.78 -21.17
CA VAL A 221 -2.44 -0.54 -21.29
C VAL A 221 -3.29 -0.54 -22.55
N TYR A 222 -3.03 -1.44 -23.46
CA TYR A 222 -3.71 -1.50 -24.74
C TYR A 222 -4.04 -2.94 -25.10
N CYS A 223 -5.30 -3.20 -25.40
CA CYS A 223 -5.73 -4.45 -25.99
C CYS A 223 -5.92 -4.26 -27.50
N ASN A 224 -5.22 -5.04 -28.31
CA ASN A 224 -5.38 -4.99 -29.75
C ASN A 224 -6.81 -5.42 -30.14
N PRO A 225 -7.62 -4.56 -30.81
CA PRO A 225 -9.00 -4.86 -31.16
C PRO A 225 -9.19 -6.17 -31.96
N LYS A 226 -8.16 -6.58 -32.69
CA LYS A 226 -8.18 -7.85 -33.46
C LYS A 226 -8.39 -9.06 -32.54
N TYR A 227 -7.91 -9.00 -31.31
CA TYR A 227 -7.92 -10.10 -30.35
C TYR A 227 -8.92 -9.90 -29.21
N GLN A 228 -9.55 -8.74 -29.13
CA GLN A 228 -10.50 -8.41 -28.07
C GLN A 228 -11.69 -9.39 -28.08
N GLY A 229 -12.02 -9.94 -26.90
CA GLY A 229 -13.10 -10.91 -26.73
C GLY A 229 -12.83 -12.30 -27.29
N LYS A 230 -11.59 -12.60 -27.69
CA LYS A 230 -11.19 -13.93 -28.20
C LYS A 230 -10.31 -14.64 -27.18
N VAL A 231 -10.48 -15.96 -27.11
CA VAL A 231 -9.52 -16.85 -26.45
C VAL A 231 -8.40 -17.14 -27.44
N ILE A 232 -7.17 -16.90 -27.05
CA ILE A 232 -5.97 -17.16 -27.86
C ILE A 232 -5.15 -18.21 -27.11
N GLU A 233 -4.84 -19.30 -27.82
CA GLU A 233 -3.99 -20.38 -27.33
C GLU A 233 -2.53 -20.09 -27.71
N ASP A 234 -1.58 -20.78 -27.06
CA ASP A 234 -0.13 -20.69 -27.30
C ASP A 234 0.43 -19.25 -27.21
N VAL A 235 0.09 -18.52 -26.14
CA VAL A 235 0.55 -17.17 -25.90
C VAL A 235 1.86 -17.16 -25.11
N ASN A 236 2.88 -16.45 -25.61
CA ASN A 236 4.08 -16.13 -24.83
C ASN A 236 3.88 -14.84 -24.04
N VAL A 237 4.20 -14.89 -22.76
CA VAL A 237 4.18 -13.72 -21.87
C VAL A 237 5.62 -13.25 -21.66
N TYR A 238 5.86 -11.97 -21.90
CA TYR A 238 7.15 -11.32 -21.68
C TYR A 238 7.00 -10.22 -20.64
N ASP A 239 7.95 -10.15 -19.71
CA ASP A 239 8.07 -9.09 -18.74
C ASP A 239 9.44 -8.42 -18.82
N VAL A 240 9.50 -7.15 -18.45
CA VAL A 240 10.76 -6.41 -18.33
C VAL A 240 11.07 -6.25 -16.85
N ASN A 241 12.02 -7.03 -16.37
CA ASN A 241 12.40 -7.02 -14.96
C ASN A 241 12.70 -5.61 -14.46
N SER A 242 11.98 -5.22 -13.39
CA SER A 242 12.18 -3.94 -12.72
C SER A 242 12.15 -2.72 -13.67
N LEU A 243 11.24 -2.68 -14.64
CA LEU A 243 11.17 -1.63 -15.65
C LEU A 243 11.15 -0.21 -15.04
N TYR A 244 10.34 0.03 -14.00
CA TYR A 244 10.27 1.34 -13.36
C TYR A 244 11.59 1.76 -12.70
N PRO A 245 12.22 0.94 -11.84
CA PRO A 245 13.56 1.22 -11.31
C PRO A 245 14.61 1.48 -12.41
N TYR A 246 14.64 0.67 -13.47
CA TYR A 246 15.55 0.86 -14.59
C TYR A 246 15.35 2.22 -15.27
N VAL A 247 14.11 2.62 -15.53
CA VAL A 247 13.82 3.93 -16.15
C VAL A 247 14.19 5.07 -15.19
N MET A 248 13.91 4.94 -13.88
CA MET A 248 14.27 5.95 -12.89
C MET A 248 15.79 6.16 -12.79
N GLU A 249 16.58 5.11 -12.97
CA GLU A 249 18.04 5.16 -12.92
C GLU A 249 18.64 5.73 -14.23
N THR A 250 18.09 5.33 -15.39
CA THR A 250 18.72 5.58 -16.69
C THR A 250 18.18 6.79 -17.45
N LYS A 251 17.02 7.34 -17.04
CA LYS A 251 16.39 8.46 -17.74
C LYS A 251 16.41 9.72 -16.87
N PRO A 252 16.46 10.91 -17.48
CA PRO A 252 16.38 12.16 -16.75
C PRO A 252 15.01 12.29 -16.07
N LEU A 253 15.02 12.71 -14.81
CA LEU A 253 13.81 13.00 -14.03
C LEU A 253 13.78 14.48 -13.65
N PRO A 254 12.60 15.12 -13.60
CA PRO A 254 12.49 16.52 -13.23
C PRO A 254 12.84 16.72 -11.76
N VAL A 255 13.67 17.72 -11.47
CA VAL A 255 14.09 18.10 -10.11
C VAL A 255 13.94 19.61 -9.95
N GLY A 256 13.52 20.03 -8.78
CA GLY A 256 13.38 21.45 -8.45
C GLY A 256 11.99 22.01 -8.77
N LYS A 257 11.91 23.34 -8.74
CA LYS A 257 10.64 24.04 -8.98
C LYS A 257 10.45 24.26 -10.48
N PRO A 258 9.32 23.81 -11.07
CA PRO A 258 9.01 24.15 -12.44
C PRO A 258 8.75 25.66 -12.57
N PHE A 259 9.04 26.23 -13.73
CA PHE A 259 8.78 27.63 -14.05
C PHE A 259 8.05 27.74 -15.40
N PRO A 260 7.15 28.71 -15.57
CA PRO A 260 6.43 28.91 -16.81
C PRO A 260 7.36 29.45 -17.90
N GLY A 261 7.16 28.99 -19.13
CA GLY A 261 7.87 29.47 -20.30
C GLY A 261 8.28 28.35 -21.24
N PRO A 262 8.71 28.68 -22.49
CA PRO A 262 9.15 27.69 -23.44
C PRO A 262 10.43 26.99 -22.95
N PRO A 263 10.52 25.64 -23.11
CA PRO A 263 11.68 24.89 -22.68
C PRO A 263 12.92 25.21 -23.52
N ASN A 264 14.09 25.14 -22.89
CA ASN A 264 15.34 25.08 -23.63
C ASN A 264 15.54 23.68 -24.25
N LYS A 265 16.45 23.58 -25.21
CA LYS A 265 16.75 22.31 -25.87
C LYS A 265 17.22 21.25 -24.84
N GLY A 266 16.52 20.14 -24.78
CA GLY A 266 16.85 19.00 -23.91
C GLY A 266 16.26 19.08 -22.49
N GLU A 267 15.52 20.12 -22.15
CA GLU A 267 14.78 20.19 -20.87
C GLU A 267 13.50 19.34 -20.92
N LEU A 268 13.13 18.80 -19.75
CA LEU A 268 11.83 18.17 -19.56
C LEU A 268 10.78 19.26 -19.31
N TYR A 269 9.63 19.13 -19.93
CA TYR A 269 8.55 20.10 -19.79
C TYR A 269 7.19 19.45 -19.78
N ILE A 270 6.19 20.21 -19.37
CA ILE A 270 4.77 19.90 -19.53
C ILE A 270 4.19 20.98 -20.41
N VAL A 271 3.51 20.58 -21.47
CA VAL A 271 2.84 21.49 -22.40
C VAL A 271 1.35 21.28 -22.42
N LYS A 272 0.61 22.36 -22.37
CA LYS A 272 -0.84 22.42 -22.60
C LYS A 272 -1.08 23.13 -23.92
N PHE A 273 -1.90 22.53 -24.80
CA PHE A 273 -2.18 23.07 -26.12
C PHE A 273 -3.54 22.57 -26.64
N THR A 274 -4.06 23.20 -27.66
CA THR A 274 -5.28 22.79 -28.36
C THR A 274 -4.89 22.25 -29.74
N THR A 275 -5.44 21.10 -30.12
CA THR A 275 -5.03 20.38 -31.32
C THR A 275 -6.19 19.59 -31.96
N GLU A 276 -6.07 19.34 -33.27
CA GLU A 276 -6.84 18.34 -34.01
C GLU A 276 -5.89 17.36 -34.67
N PHE A 277 -6.22 16.08 -34.61
CA PHE A 277 -5.33 15.00 -35.03
C PHE A 277 -6.09 13.74 -35.44
N SER A 278 -5.41 12.86 -36.18
CA SER A 278 -5.81 11.48 -36.41
C SER A 278 -4.65 10.50 -36.21
N LEU A 279 -4.96 9.28 -35.80
CA LEU A 279 -3.98 8.21 -35.63
C LEU A 279 -3.43 7.78 -36.98
N LYS A 280 -2.11 7.79 -37.14
CA LYS A 280 -1.43 7.30 -38.33
C LYS A 280 -1.75 5.82 -38.58
N PRO A 281 -1.84 5.38 -39.85
CA PRO A 281 -2.06 3.96 -40.18
C PRO A 281 -0.99 3.06 -39.53
N LYS A 282 -1.44 1.96 -38.91
CA LYS A 282 -0.56 0.97 -38.25
C LYS A 282 0.17 1.48 -37.00
N HIS A 283 -0.22 2.63 -36.46
CA HIS A 283 0.29 3.15 -35.19
C HIS A 283 -0.62 2.82 -34.01
N PHE A 284 -0.10 2.94 -32.79
CA PHE A 284 -0.85 2.74 -31.56
C PHE A 284 -1.36 4.06 -30.99
N PRO A 285 -2.59 4.12 -30.48
CA PRO A 285 -3.09 5.31 -29.83
C PRO A 285 -2.41 5.50 -28.48
N THR A 286 -1.94 6.70 -28.19
CA THR A 286 -1.24 7.07 -26.94
C THR A 286 -2.01 8.10 -26.11
N ILE A 287 -3.03 8.74 -26.69
CA ILE A 287 -3.86 9.72 -25.99
C ILE A 287 -5.01 9.03 -25.26
N GLN A 288 -5.01 9.16 -23.94
CA GLN A 288 -6.01 8.58 -23.05
C GLN A 288 -6.87 9.70 -22.44
N VAL A 289 -8.17 9.53 -22.46
CA VAL A 289 -9.10 10.37 -21.71
C VAL A 289 -9.82 9.52 -20.69
N LYS A 290 -9.70 9.91 -19.41
CA LYS A 290 -10.45 9.26 -18.33
C LYS A 290 -11.86 9.83 -18.28
N HIS A 291 -12.87 8.99 -18.44
CA HIS A 291 -14.27 9.41 -18.42
C HIS A 291 -14.82 9.60 -17.00
N SER A 292 -14.21 9.04 -15.99
CA SER A 292 -14.70 9.16 -14.63
C SER A 292 -13.58 9.10 -13.60
N MET A 293 -13.81 9.78 -12.46
CA MET A 293 -12.93 9.67 -11.29
C MET A 293 -13.08 8.33 -10.55
N HIS A 294 -14.00 7.49 -10.94
CA HIS A 294 -14.34 6.22 -10.28
C HIS A 294 -13.81 4.98 -11.01
N TYR A 295 -12.57 5.02 -11.50
CA TYR A 295 -11.90 3.87 -12.14
C TYR A 295 -12.63 3.30 -13.37
N SER A 296 -13.50 4.07 -14.00
CA SER A 296 -14.10 3.65 -15.24
C SER A 296 -13.11 3.67 -16.39
N GLU A 297 -13.46 2.96 -17.44
CA GLU A 297 -12.65 2.68 -18.61
C GLU A 297 -11.83 3.86 -19.12
N THR A 298 -10.59 3.59 -19.50
CA THR A 298 -9.73 4.55 -20.19
C THR A 298 -9.97 4.41 -21.68
N GLU A 299 -10.45 5.45 -22.31
CA GLU A 299 -10.64 5.50 -23.77
C GLU A 299 -9.38 6.03 -24.46
N TYR A 300 -9.03 5.41 -25.56
CA TYR A 300 -7.97 5.89 -26.45
C TYR A 300 -8.56 6.62 -27.63
N ILE A 301 -8.15 7.89 -27.79
CA ILE A 301 -8.60 8.74 -28.89
C ILE A 301 -7.75 8.44 -30.12
N LYS A 302 -8.43 8.06 -31.20
CA LYS A 302 -7.79 7.83 -32.50
C LYS A 302 -7.87 9.05 -33.41
N GLU A 303 -8.93 9.82 -33.32
CA GLU A 303 -9.16 11.04 -34.09
C GLU A 303 -10.00 12.03 -33.30
N THR A 304 -9.90 13.29 -33.61
CA THR A 304 -10.70 14.36 -33.05
C THR A 304 -11.74 14.83 -34.06
N VAL A 305 -12.96 15.07 -33.59
CA VAL A 305 -14.07 15.67 -34.35
C VAL A 305 -14.09 17.19 -34.14
N GLU A 306 -13.62 17.63 -32.98
CA GLU A 306 -13.50 19.03 -32.58
C GLU A 306 -12.12 19.27 -31.92
N PRO A 307 -11.65 20.52 -31.90
CA PRO A 307 -10.41 20.85 -31.21
C PRO A 307 -10.37 20.37 -29.77
N LEU A 308 -9.36 19.60 -29.41
CA LEU A 308 -9.17 19.04 -28.08
C LEU A 308 -8.01 19.72 -27.35
N GLU A 309 -8.24 20.09 -26.08
CA GLU A 309 -7.19 20.59 -25.20
C GLU A 309 -6.46 19.40 -24.56
N LEU A 310 -5.16 19.31 -24.77
CA LEU A 310 -4.28 18.31 -24.18
C LEU A 310 -3.29 18.95 -23.21
N THR A 311 -2.89 18.19 -22.19
CA THR A 311 -1.76 18.53 -21.33
C THR A 311 -0.86 17.30 -21.26
N LEU A 312 0.33 17.40 -21.82
CA LEU A 312 1.27 16.29 -22.02
C LEU A 312 2.63 16.58 -21.38
N THR A 313 3.31 15.53 -20.93
CA THR A 313 4.76 15.61 -20.67
C THR A 313 5.52 15.70 -21.99
N SER A 314 6.76 16.19 -21.98
CA SER A 314 7.62 16.23 -23.16
C SER A 314 7.75 14.86 -23.85
N VAL A 315 7.80 13.79 -23.08
CA VAL A 315 7.87 12.40 -23.59
C VAL A 315 6.56 12.02 -24.29
N ASP A 316 5.42 12.31 -23.68
CA ASP A 316 4.12 12.04 -24.29
C ASP A 316 3.87 12.91 -25.54
N TYR A 317 4.39 14.14 -25.52
CA TYR A 317 4.29 15.07 -26.65
C TYR A 317 5.08 14.57 -27.87
N GLU A 318 6.30 14.06 -27.64
CA GLU A 318 7.08 13.40 -28.69
C GLU A 318 6.38 12.16 -29.23
N LEU A 319 5.81 11.30 -28.35
CA LEU A 319 5.05 10.13 -28.76
C LEU A 319 3.78 10.52 -29.53
N PHE A 320 3.12 11.61 -29.15
CA PHE A 320 1.96 12.14 -29.85
C PHE A 320 2.32 12.45 -31.32
N HIS A 321 3.33 13.24 -31.58
CA HIS A 321 3.77 13.56 -32.94
C HIS A 321 4.30 12.35 -33.74
N LYS A 322 4.86 11.36 -33.05
CA LYS A 322 5.28 10.12 -33.67
C LYS A 322 4.10 9.29 -34.18
N HIS A 323 3.03 9.21 -33.40
CA HIS A 323 1.92 8.30 -33.67
C HIS A 323 0.73 8.92 -34.36
N TYR A 324 0.57 10.24 -34.29
CA TYR A 324 -0.58 10.93 -34.89
C TYR A 324 -0.16 11.88 -36.02
N GLU A 325 -1.03 12.04 -36.99
CA GLU A 325 -1.04 13.18 -37.91
C GLU A 325 -1.76 14.33 -37.22
N VAL A 326 -1.06 15.46 -37.12
CA VAL A 326 -1.53 16.65 -36.44
C VAL A 326 -1.89 17.69 -37.47
N TYR A 327 -3.16 18.13 -37.50
CA TYR A 327 -3.66 19.07 -38.49
C TYR A 327 -3.39 20.50 -38.09
N TYR A 328 -3.47 20.81 -36.79
CA TYR A 328 -3.00 22.05 -36.22
C TYR A 328 -2.72 21.94 -34.72
N GLU A 329 -1.91 22.87 -34.23
CA GLU A 329 -1.66 23.10 -32.81
C GLU A 329 -1.64 24.59 -32.51
N ARG A 330 -2.23 25.00 -31.37
CA ARG A 330 -2.24 26.40 -30.92
C ARG A 330 -2.29 26.52 -29.40
N ASP A 331 -2.14 27.77 -28.93
CA ASP A 331 -2.31 28.12 -27.52
C ASP A 331 -1.39 27.38 -26.56
N HIS A 332 -0.13 27.14 -26.99
CA HIS A 332 0.86 26.45 -26.19
C HIS A 332 1.16 27.20 -24.89
N LYS A 333 1.04 26.51 -23.76
CA LYS A 333 1.45 26.96 -22.41
C LYS A 333 2.34 25.93 -21.78
N TYR A 334 3.52 26.38 -21.36
CA TYR A 334 4.51 25.53 -20.76
C TYR A 334 4.62 25.79 -19.25
#